data_ad42f2ee5bfe4a2b8c8766b7d22473f5
#
_entry.id   ad42f2ee5bfe4a2b8c8766b7d22473f5
#
_cell.length_a   1.000
_cell.length_b   1.000
_cell.length_c   1.000
_cell.angle_alpha   90.00
_cell.angle_beta   90.00
_cell.angle_gamma   90.00
#
_symmetry.space_group_name_H-M   'P 1'
#
loop_
_entity.id
_entity.type
_entity.pdbx_description
1 polymer ?
#
loop_
_entity_poly.entity_id
_entity_poly.type
_entity_poly.pdbx_seq_one_letter_code
_entity_poly.pdbx_strand_id
1 'polypeptide(L)'
;MSFDGFFLHHMTAELRANLEGGRIQKINQPFEQEIVLNIRSNRQSHKLLLSAHSVFGRVQLTQSDFTNPKVPNTFTMILRKYLQGAIIEEIRQLDNDRILEFSVSNKDEIGDHIQATLIVEIMGKHSNIILVDKSEQKIIEAIKHVGFSQNSYRTILPGSTYIRPPETHSLNPYTVSDEKLFEILSTQELSPKNLQQAFQGLGRDTATELASHLQSDRLKNFRAFFDQTTQPSLTDKSYAALPFANSPENQPHFESLSSLLDFYYQDKAERDRVAQQANELIKRVANELEKNRKKLVKQEQELADTETAELVRQKGELLTTYLHQVPNDQASVTLDNYYTGEELEIELDVALTPSQNAQRYFKKYQKLKEAVKHLTSLIEETKATIIYLESVDTMLGQASLAEIDEIREELIETGYLKRRHREKIHKRQKPERYLATDGKTIILVGKNNLQNDELTFKMAKKGELWFHAKDIPGSHVVITDNLDPSDEVKTDAAELAAYFSKARHSNLVQVDMIEAKKLHKPTGGKPGFVTYRGQKTLRVTPTEDKIKSMKI
;
A
#
# COMPACT_ATOMS: atom_id res chain seq x y z
N MET A 1 -10.63 -22.02 0.30
CA MET A 1 -10.97 -20.79 1.07
C MET A 1 -11.56 -21.28 2.37
N SER A 2 -10.95 -20.99 3.47
CA SER A 2 -11.31 -21.54 4.79
C SER A 2 -12.57 -20.89 5.39
N PHE A 3 -12.88 -19.66 4.98
CA PHE A 3 -14.17 -19.04 5.27
C PHE A 3 -15.20 -19.51 4.22
N ASP A 4 -15.63 -20.77 4.35
CA ASP A 4 -16.63 -21.39 3.49
C ASP A 4 -18.05 -21.33 4.08
N GLY A 5 -19.03 -21.95 3.44
CA GLY A 5 -20.41 -21.95 3.93
C GLY A 5 -20.57 -22.70 5.24
N PHE A 6 -19.82 -23.79 5.43
CA PHE A 6 -19.80 -24.55 6.69
C PHE A 6 -19.25 -23.70 7.83
N PHE A 7 -18.12 -23.01 7.63
CA PHE A 7 -17.57 -22.09 8.63
C PHE A 7 -18.54 -20.95 8.94
N LEU A 8 -19.17 -20.36 7.89
CA LEU A 8 -20.14 -19.29 8.06
C LEU A 8 -21.39 -19.77 8.84
N HIS A 9 -21.79 -21.03 8.70
CA HIS A 9 -22.91 -21.59 9.48
C HIS A 9 -22.63 -21.49 10.98
N HIS A 10 -21.48 -21.98 11.42
CA HIS A 10 -21.05 -21.90 12.81
C HIS A 10 -20.84 -20.47 13.29
N MET A 11 -20.25 -19.60 12.45
CA MET A 11 -20.11 -18.19 12.74
C MET A 11 -21.46 -17.48 12.87
N THR A 12 -22.45 -17.84 12.06
CA THR A 12 -23.80 -17.29 12.15
C THR A 12 -24.46 -17.59 13.50
N ALA A 13 -24.27 -18.81 14.03
CA ALA A 13 -24.75 -19.17 15.37
C ALA A 13 -24.07 -18.30 16.45
N GLU A 14 -22.76 -18.08 16.37
CA GLU A 14 -22.04 -17.19 17.29
C GLU A 14 -22.56 -15.75 17.22
N LEU A 15 -22.75 -15.21 16.01
CA LEU A 15 -23.23 -13.85 15.80
C LEU A 15 -24.67 -13.66 16.31
N ARG A 16 -25.56 -14.63 16.06
CA ARG A 16 -26.93 -14.61 16.59
C ARG A 16 -26.94 -14.51 18.11
N ALA A 17 -26.20 -15.41 18.80
CA ALA A 17 -26.15 -15.44 20.25
C ALA A 17 -25.68 -14.12 20.88
N ASN A 18 -24.81 -13.38 20.18
CA ASN A 18 -24.22 -12.16 20.70
C ASN A 18 -24.91 -10.86 20.24
N LEU A 19 -25.54 -10.86 19.04
CA LEU A 19 -25.93 -9.60 18.38
C LEU A 19 -27.43 -9.46 18.10
N GLU A 20 -28.24 -10.53 18.02
CA GLU A 20 -29.68 -10.40 17.80
C GLU A 20 -30.34 -9.63 18.94
N GLY A 21 -31.28 -8.75 18.63
CA GLY A 21 -31.88 -7.78 19.55
C GLY A 21 -30.97 -6.60 19.90
N GLY A 22 -29.72 -6.58 19.43
CA GLY A 22 -28.74 -5.55 19.70
C GLY A 22 -28.98 -4.29 18.90
N ARG A 23 -28.54 -3.13 19.47
CA ARG A 23 -28.65 -1.82 18.84
C ARG A 23 -27.31 -1.37 18.26
N ILE A 24 -27.29 -0.98 16.99
CA ILE A 24 -26.13 -0.42 16.29
C ILE A 24 -25.88 1.01 16.78
N GLN A 25 -24.78 1.23 17.50
CA GLN A 25 -24.47 2.54 18.09
C GLN A 25 -23.58 3.39 17.18
N LYS A 26 -22.59 2.78 16.54
CA LYS A 26 -21.59 3.50 15.73
C LYS A 26 -21.17 2.67 14.53
N ILE A 27 -20.94 3.37 13.42
CA ILE A 27 -20.51 2.76 12.14
C ILE A 27 -19.25 3.45 11.67
N ASN A 28 -18.20 2.67 11.43
CA ASN A 28 -16.92 3.15 10.94
C ASN A 28 -16.49 2.31 9.75
N GLN A 29 -15.72 2.93 8.84
CA GLN A 29 -15.07 2.27 7.74
C GLN A 29 -13.57 2.56 7.82
N PRO A 30 -12.81 1.74 8.58
CA PRO A 30 -11.39 1.96 8.75
C PRO A 30 -10.60 1.77 7.44
N PHE A 31 -11.08 0.87 6.56
CA PHE A 31 -10.46 0.55 5.29
C PHE A 31 -11.49 0.52 4.17
N GLU A 32 -11.02 0.66 2.92
CA GLU A 32 -11.89 0.80 1.75
C GLU A 32 -12.95 -0.31 1.62
N GLN A 33 -12.61 -1.53 2.02
CA GLN A 33 -13.48 -2.72 1.88
C GLN A 33 -13.90 -3.34 3.21
N GLU A 34 -13.76 -2.62 4.33
CA GLU A 34 -14.06 -3.13 5.67
C GLU A 34 -14.90 -2.15 6.48
N ILE A 35 -15.96 -2.67 7.08
CA ILE A 35 -16.87 -1.93 7.97
C ILE A 35 -16.77 -2.49 9.38
N VAL A 36 -16.80 -1.61 10.37
CA VAL A 36 -16.90 -1.97 11.79
C VAL A 36 -18.15 -1.36 12.37
N LEU A 37 -19.05 -2.21 12.86
CA LEU A 37 -20.26 -1.82 13.58
C LEU A 37 -20.05 -2.01 15.09
N ASN A 38 -20.24 -0.95 15.86
CA ASN A 38 -20.30 -1.05 17.32
C ASN A 38 -21.75 -1.31 17.72
N ILE A 39 -22.01 -2.44 18.34
CA ILE A 39 -23.35 -2.93 18.67
C ILE A 39 -23.45 -3.13 20.18
N ARG A 40 -24.51 -2.60 20.78
CA ARG A 40 -24.85 -2.85 22.18
C ARG A 40 -25.91 -3.93 22.27
N SER A 41 -25.54 -5.10 22.79
CA SER A 41 -26.42 -6.24 22.98
C SER A 41 -26.11 -6.89 24.34
N ASN A 42 -27.12 -7.43 25.02
CA ASN A 42 -26.98 -8.16 26.29
C ASN A 42 -26.14 -7.41 27.35
N ARG A 43 -26.30 -6.07 27.42
CA ARG A 43 -25.52 -5.15 28.28
C ARG A 43 -24.02 -5.08 27.98
N GLN A 44 -23.57 -5.69 26.90
CA GLN A 44 -22.18 -5.69 26.42
C GLN A 44 -22.05 -4.90 25.13
N SER A 45 -20.85 -4.41 24.84
CA SER A 45 -20.52 -3.73 23.57
C SER A 45 -19.65 -4.64 22.72
N HIS A 46 -20.13 -4.93 21.51
CA HIS A 46 -19.44 -5.76 20.54
C HIS A 46 -18.99 -4.93 19.36
N LYS A 47 -17.82 -5.24 18.80
CA LYS A 47 -17.37 -4.72 17.52
C LYS A 47 -17.55 -5.82 16.47
N LEU A 48 -18.45 -5.61 15.51
CA LEU A 48 -18.64 -6.51 14.37
C LEU A 48 -17.83 -6.01 13.18
N LEU A 49 -16.86 -6.79 12.72
CA LEU A 49 -16.10 -6.54 11.51
C LEU A 49 -16.75 -7.26 10.32
N LEU A 50 -17.06 -6.49 9.28
CA LEU A 50 -17.52 -6.97 7.98
C LEU A 50 -16.44 -6.64 6.96
N SER A 51 -15.86 -7.63 6.29
CA SER A 51 -14.80 -7.45 5.30
C SER A 51 -15.21 -8.02 3.95
N ALA A 52 -15.33 -7.15 2.95
CA ALA A 52 -15.50 -7.50 1.54
C ALA A 52 -14.15 -7.62 0.81
N HIS A 53 -13.05 -7.84 1.54
CA HIS A 53 -11.72 -7.97 0.97
C HIS A 53 -11.62 -9.21 0.07
N SER A 54 -10.91 -9.10 -1.06
CA SER A 54 -10.84 -10.18 -2.06
C SER A 54 -10.16 -11.46 -1.57
N VAL A 55 -9.22 -11.34 -0.63
CA VAL A 55 -8.44 -12.46 -0.08
C VAL A 55 -8.87 -12.79 1.35
N PHE A 56 -9.19 -11.78 2.16
CA PHE A 56 -9.49 -11.89 3.59
C PHE A 56 -10.94 -11.55 3.92
N GLY A 57 -11.86 -11.73 2.94
CA GLY A 57 -13.31 -11.56 3.15
C GLY A 57 -13.79 -12.43 4.31
N ARG A 58 -14.45 -11.81 5.31
CA ARG A 58 -14.92 -12.46 6.51
C ARG A 58 -15.91 -11.61 7.30
N VAL A 59 -16.62 -12.25 8.20
CA VAL A 59 -17.46 -11.61 9.21
C VAL A 59 -17.08 -12.18 10.57
N GLN A 60 -16.84 -11.32 11.57
CA GLN A 60 -16.47 -11.75 12.93
C GLN A 60 -16.72 -10.64 13.96
N LEU A 61 -16.85 -11.01 15.21
CA LEU A 61 -16.60 -10.09 16.31
C LEU A 61 -15.08 -9.84 16.42
N THR A 62 -14.67 -8.68 16.90
CA THR A 62 -13.24 -8.35 17.03
C THR A 62 -12.98 -7.50 18.27
N GLN A 63 -11.83 -7.75 18.90
CA GLN A 63 -11.31 -6.89 19.98
C GLN A 63 -10.31 -5.86 19.44
N SER A 64 -9.90 -5.98 18.18
CA SER A 64 -8.92 -5.10 17.56
C SER A 64 -9.42 -3.65 17.50
N ASP A 65 -8.51 -2.70 17.72
CA ASP A 65 -8.75 -1.29 17.49
C ASP A 65 -8.30 -0.87 16.10
N PHE A 66 -9.11 -0.03 15.47
CA PHE A 66 -8.84 0.45 14.12
C PHE A 66 -8.75 1.97 14.12
N THR A 67 -7.75 2.50 13.45
CA THR A 67 -7.69 3.94 13.15
C THR A 67 -8.71 4.26 12.07
N ASN A 68 -9.65 5.13 12.38
CA ASN A 68 -10.72 5.50 11.47
C ASN A 68 -10.36 6.76 10.67
N PRO A 69 -10.72 6.84 9.37
CA PRO A 69 -10.60 8.05 8.60
C PRO A 69 -11.37 9.21 9.26
N LYS A 70 -10.78 10.40 9.27
CA LYS A 70 -11.43 11.59 9.87
C LYS A 70 -12.69 12.04 9.14
N VAL A 71 -12.76 11.75 7.83
CA VAL A 71 -13.92 12.05 6.98
C VAL A 71 -14.50 10.74 6.49
N PRO A 72 -15.75 10.41 6.86
CA PRO A 72 -16.42 9.22 6.37
C PRO A 72 -16.67 9.34 4.85
N ASN A 73 -16.59 8.23 4.14
CA ASN A 73 -16.99 8.17 2.73
C ASN A 73 -18.52 8.09 2.58
N THR A 74 -18.98 8.14 1.34
CA THR A 74 -20.42 8.12 1.01
C THR A 74 -21.11 6.87 1.54
N PHE A 75 -20.50 5.67 1.36
CA PHE A 75 -21.07 4.42 1.87
C PHE A 75 -21.28 4.45 3.38
N THR A 76 -20.27 4.87 4.13
CA THR A 76 -20.39 5.01 5.60
C THR A 76 -21.47 6.01 6.00
N MET A 77 -21.61 7.13 5.29
CA MET A 77 -22.64 8.14 5.58
C MET A 77 -24.04 7.57 5.36
N ILE A 78 -24.25 6.81 4.29
CA ILE A 78 -25.51 6.15 3.99
C ILE A 78 -25.80 5.06 5.02
N LEU A 79 -24.82 4.21 5.36
CA LEU A 79 -25.00 3.23 6.43
C LEU A 79 -25.39 3.89 7.75
N ARG A 80 -24.78 5.02 8.12
CA ARG A 80 -25.15 5.76 9.34
C ARG A 80 -26.58 6.27 9.29
N LYS A 81 -27.04 6.80 8.17
CA LYS A 81 -28.40 7.29 7.99
C LYS A 81 -29.44 6.21 8.25
N TYR A 82 -29.22 5.00 7.76
CA TYR A 82 -30.21 3.91 7.85
C TYR A 82 -30.01 2.99 9.06
N LEU A 83 -28.76 2.72 9.45
CA LEU A 83 -28.44 1.69 10.43
C LEU A 83 -28.03 2.22 11.80
N GLN A 84 -27.62 3.49 11.94
CA GLN A 84 -27.26 4.01 13.26
C GLN A 84 -28.52 4.19 14.11
N GLY A 85 -28.53 3.55 15.28
CA GLY A 85 -29.71 3.46 16.14
C GLY A 85 -30.60 2.26 15.85
N ALA A 86 -30.42 1.56 14.73
CA ALA A 86 -31.22 0.41 14.34
C ALA A 86 -31.04 -0.80 15.28
N ILE A 87 -32.08 -1.61 15.37
CA ILE A 87 -32.08 -2.89 16.08
C ILE A 87 -31.85 -4.01 15.05
N ILE A 88 -30.99 -4.97 15.37
CA ILE A 88 -30.79 -6.17 14.58
C ILE A 88 -31.89 -7.17 14.96
N GLU A 89 -32.83 -7.39 14.04
CA GLU A 89 -33.97 -8.27 14.27
C GLU A 89 -33.60 -9.74 14.06
N GLU A 90 -32.84 -10.02 13.00
CA GLU A 90 -32.48 -11.37 12.59
C GLU A 90 -31.12 -11.37 11.87
N ILE A 91 -30.32 -12.40 12.12
CA ILE A 91 -29.08 -12.70 11.40
C ILE A 91 -29.26 -14.05 10.73
N ARG A 92 -29.18 -14.10 9.40
CA ARG A 92 -29.47 -15.31 8.65
C ARG A 92 -28.42 -15.57 7.57
N GLN A 93 -27.88 -16.79 7.55
CA GLN A 93 -27.15 -17.29 6.40
C GLN A 93 -28.16 -17.78 5.35
N LEU A 94 -27.90 -17.47 4.09
CA LEU A 94 -28.73 -17.96 2.98
C LEU A 94 -28.28 -19.37 2.58
N ASP A 95 -29.16 -20.34 2.79
CA ASP A 95 -28.89 -21.76 2.59
C ASP A 95 -27.59 -22.18 3.34
N ASN A 96 -26.63 -22.76 2.65
CA ASN A 96 -25.27 -22.95 3.16
C ASN A 96 -24.25 -22.20 2.30
N ASP A 97 -24.69 -21.13 1.61
CA ASP A 97 -23.76 -20.27 0.84
C ASP A 97 -23.09 -19.24 1.77
N ARG A 98 -22.09 -18.55 1.22
CA ARG A 98 -21.30 -17.51 1.92
C ARG A 98 -21.98 -16.15 1.85
N ILE A 99 -23.27 -16.12 2.09
CA ILE A 99 -24.11 -14.93 2.13
C ILE A 99 -24.75 -14.82 3.49
N LEU A 100 -24.50 -13.70 4.18
CA LEU A 100 -25.05 -13.40 5.49
C LEU A 100 -25.95 -12.16 5.40
N GLU A 101 -27.17 -12.26 5.90
CA GLU A 101 -28.16 -11.17 5.96
C GLU A 101 -28.38 -10.74 7.40
N PHE A 102 -28.36 -9.42 7.63
CA PHE A 102 -28.75 -8.76 8.86
C PHE A 102 -30.03 -7.98 8.59
N SER A 103 -31.17 -8.49 9.02
CA SER A 103 -32.43 -7.72 9.00
C SER A 103 -32.45 -6.72 10.14
N VAL A 104 -32.66 -5.45 9.81
CA VAL A 104 -32.64 -4.37 10.79
C VAL A 104 -33.91 -3.53 10.71
N SER A 105 -34.33 -3.02 11.86
CA SER A 105 -35.41 -2.02 11.98
C SER A 105 -34.90 -0.73 12.61
N ASN A 106 -35.36 0.39 12.10
CA ASN A 106 -35.04 1.73 12.61
C ASN A 106 -36.25 2.65 12.50
N LYS A 107 -36.15 3.84 13.07
CA LYS A 107 -37.06 4.94 12.81
C LYS A 107 -36.29 6.08 12.18
N ASP A 108 -36.87 6.70 11.17
CA ASP A 108 -36.28 7.89 10.57
C ASP A 108 -36.49 9.13 11.46
N GLU A 109 -36.01 10.28 10.99
CA GLU A 109 -36.11 11.56 11.70
C GLU A 109 -37.57 12.05 11.89
N ILE A 110 -38.51 11.53 11.09
CA ILE A 110 -39.94 11.88 11.13
C ILE A 110 -40.72 10.85 11.98
N GLY A 111 -40.09 9.72 12.32
CA GLY A 111 -40.67 8.64 13.13
C GLY A 111 -41.20 7.45 12.32
N ASP A 112 -41.06 7.48 11.00
CA ASP A 112 -41.48 6.37 10.12
C ASP A 112 -40.56 5.15 10.29
N HIS A 113 -41.19 3.97 10.19
CA HIS A 113 -40.45 2.72 10.32
C HIS A 113 -39.66 2.40 9.05
N ILE A 114 -38.34 2.32 9.18
CA ILE A 114 -37.43 1.86 8.15
C ILE A 114 -37.08 0.39 8.42
N GLN A 115 -37.26 -0.46 7.42
CA GLN A 115 -36.76 -1.83 7.42
C GLN A 115 -35.73 -1.99 6.30
N ALA A 116 -34.52 -2.40 6.67
CA ALA A 116 -33.44 -2.64 5.72
C ALA A 116 -32.77 -3.98 5.99
N THR A 117 -32.10 -4.51 4.98
CA THR A 117 -31.27 -5.70 5.10
C THR A 117 -29.84 -5.35 4.70
N LEU A 118 -28.90 -5.56 5.61
CA LEU A 118 -27.48 -5.48 5.31
C LEU A 118 -26.99 -6.86 4.90
N ILE A 119 -26.57 -7.00 3.64
CA ILE A 119 -26.15 -8.27 3.03
C ILE A 119 -24.65 -8.28 2.90
N VAL A 120 -24.01 -9.34 3.37
CA VAL A 120 -22.57 -9.56 3.25
C VAL A 120 -22.33 -10.81 2.42
N GLU A 121 -21.76 -10.61 1.24
CA GLU A 121 -21.37 -11.67 0.31
C GLU A 121 -19.85 -11.92 0.41
N ILE A 122 -19.41 -13.13 0.72
CA ILE A 122 -18.00 -13.50 0.90
C ILE A 122 -17.57 -14.43 -0.23
N MET A 123 -17.28 -13.83 -1.41
CA MET A 123 -17.03 -14.55 -2.65
C MET A 123 -15.69 -14.17 -3.32
N GLY A 124 -14.63 -14.04 -2.51
CA GLY A 124 -13.30 -13.66 -2.99
C GLY A 124 -13.32 -12.28 -3.67
N LYS A 125 -12.87 -12.19 -4.92
CA LYS A 125 -12.87 -10.92 -5.68
C LYS A 125 -14.26 -10.29 -5.86
N HIS A 126 -15.32 -11.09 -5.76
CA HIS A 126 -16.71 -10.68 -5.86
C HIS A 126 -17.38 -10.40 -4.51
N SER A 127 -16.63 -10.46 -3.39
CA SER A 127 -17.15 -10.11 -2.07
C SER A 127 -17.69 -8.68 -2.06
N ASN A 128 -18.84 -8.49 -1.38
CA ASN A 128 -19.50 -7.18 -1.30
C ASN A 128 -20.24 -7.01 0.05
N ILE A 129 -20.55 -5.77 0.41
CA ILE A 129 -21.43 -5.41 1.52
C ILE A 129 -22.48 -4.49 0.93
N ILE A 130 -23.75 -4.88 0.98
CA ILE A 130 -24.84 -4.26 0.26
C ILE A 130 -25.96 -3.93 1.24
N LEU A 131 -26.43 -2.69 1.24
CA LEU A 131 -27.61 -2.28 1.98
C LEU A 131 -28.82 -2.26 1.04
N VAL A 132 -29.87 -2.99 1.41
CA VAL A 132 -31.09 -3.18 0.60
C VAL A 132 -32.29 -2.70 1.39
N ASP A 133 -33.19 -1.97 0.75
CA ASP A 133 -34.52 -1.69 1.26
C ASP A 133 -35.36 -2.99 1.28
N LYS A 134 -35.88 -3.36 2.46
CA LYS A 134 -36.59 -4.63 2.62
C LYS A 134 -37.94 -4.64 1.92
N SER A 135 -38.59 -3.48 1.78
CA SER A 135 -39.93 -3.36 1.17
C SER A 135 -39.85 -3.38 -0.35
N GLU A 136 -38.91 -2.64 -0.93
CA GLU A 136 -38.78 -2.49 -2.38
C GLU A 136 -37.77 -3.45 -3.00
N GLN A 137 -36.99 -4.17 -2.21
CA GLN A 137 -35.88 -5.04 -2.64
C GLN A 137 -34.86 -4.29 -3.51
N LYS A 138 -34.75 -2.97 -3.32
CA LYS A 138 -33.80 -2.12 -4.04
C LYS A 138 -32.54 -1.88 -3.24
N ILE A 139 -31.43 -1.85 -3.93
CA ILE A 139 -30.12 -1.52 -3.37
C ILE A 139 -30.14 -0.03 -2.99
N ILE A 140 -29.94 0.25 -1.71
CA ILE A 140 -29.75 1.62 -1.21
C ILE A 140 -28.32 2.05 -1.49
N GLU A 141 -27.33 1.19 -1.14
CA GLU A 141 -25.92 1.42 -1.40
C GLU A 141 -25.10 0.12 -1.28
N ALA A 142 -23.91 0.10 -1.88
CA ALA A 142 -22.98 -1.02 -1.79
C ALA A 142 -21.53 -0.54 -1.63
N ILE A 143 -20.71 -1.33 -0.92
CA ILE A 143 -19.30 -0.98 -0.73
C ILE A 143 -18.51 -1.06 -2.03
N LYS A 144 -18.95 -1.94 -2.96
CA LYS A 144 -18.40 -2.05 -4.32
C LYS A 144 -19.54 -1.95 -5.32
N HIS A 145 -19.47 -0.96 -6.20
CA HIS A 145 -20.39 -0.83 -7.32
C HIS A 145 -19.98 -1.77 -8.46
N VAL A 146 -20.95 -2.48 -9.02
CA VAL A 146 -20.75 -3.37 -10.16
C VAL A 146 -21.74 -3.00 -11.25
N GLY A 147 -21.24 -2.39 -12.33
CA GLY A 147 -22.04 -2.00 -13.47
C GLY A 147 -22.25 -3.14 -14.47
N PHE A 148 -23.17 -2.95 -15.41
CA PHE A 148 -23.51 -3.94 -16.44
C PHE A 148 -22.30 -4.36 -17.31
N SER A 149 -21.36 -3.46 -17.55
CA SER A 149 -20.11 -3.76 -18.28
C SER A 149 -19.17 -4.73 -17.55
N GLN A 150 -19.30 -4.82 -16.21
CA GLN A 150 -18.47 -5.68 -15.37
C GLN A 150 -19.13 -7.03 -15.07
N ASN A 151 -20.46 -7.06 -15.05
CA ASN A 151 -21.24 -8.27 -14.80
C ASN A 151 -22.61 -8.18 -15.53
N SER A 152 -22.81 -9.08 -16.48
CA SER A 152 -24.06 -9.15 -17.26
C SER A 152 -25.21 -9.85 -16.53
N TYR A 153 -24.91 -10.65 -15.48
CA TYR A 153 -25.94 -11.37 -14.73
C TYR A 153 -26.68 -10.45 -13.75
N ARG A 154 -25.96 -9.60 -13.01
CA ARG A 154 -26.54 -8.67 -12.05
C ARG A 154 -25.74 -7.38 -11.95
N THR A 155 -26.44 -6.28 -11.73
CA THR A 155 -25.85 -4.99 -11.39
C THR A 155 -25.96 -4.74 -9.90
N ILE A 156 -24.94 -4.14 -9.29
CA ILE A 156 -24.95 -3.74 -7.88
C ILE A 156 -24.70 -2.23 -7.85
N LEU A 157 -25.78 -1.48 -8.06
CA LEU A 157 -25.80 -0.02 -8.08
C LEU A 157 -26.98 0.50 -7.26
N PRO A 158 -26.89 1.68 -6.65
CA PRO A 158 -28.02 2.31 -5.98
C PRO A 158 -29.27 2.39 -6.89
N GLY A 159 -30.43 2.03 -6.34
CA GLY A 159 -31.71 1.99 -7.05
C GLY A 159 -31.98 0.72 -7.88
N SER A 160 -30.97 -0.13 -8.15
CA SER A 160 -31.18 -1.42 -8.82
C SER A 160 -31.83 -2.44 -7.88
N THR A 161 -32.62 -3.36 -8.42
CA THR A 161 -33.14 -4.50 -7.66
C THR A 161 -31.99 -5.42 -7.25
N TYR A 162 -31.98 -5.82 -5.98
CA TYR A 162 -30.99 -6.80 -5.52
C TYR A 162 -31.31 -8.18 -6.10
N ILE A 163 -30.37 -8.73 -6.85
CA ILE A 163 -30.41 -10.09 -7.39
C ILE A 163 -29.32 -10.89 -6.68
N ARG A 164 -29.68 -12.06 -6.15
CA ARG A 164 -28.71 -12.98 -5.51
C ARG A 164 -27.66 -13.45 -6.53
N PRO A 165 -26.46 -13.83 -6.07
CA PRO A 165 -25.51 -14.55 -6.91
C PRO A 165 -26.17 -15.78 -7.56
N PRO A 166 -25.64 -16.26 -8.71
CA PRO A 166 -26.15 -17.46 -9.34
C PRO A 166 -26.13 -18.64 -8.39
N GLU A 167 -27.25 -19.31 -8.24
CA GLU A 167 -27.35 -20.53 -7.42
C GLU A 167 -26.61 -21.68 -8.10
N THR A 168 -25.92 -22.47 -7.28
CA THR A 168 -25.40 -23.77 -7.71
C THR A 168 -26.48 -24.82 -7.51
N HIS A 169 -26.59 -25.80 -8.42
CA HIS A 169 -27.55 -26.91 -8.28
C HIS A 169 -27.17 -27.92 -7.16
N SER A 170 -26.27 -27.54 -6.28
CA SER A 170 -25.83 -28.33 -5.13
C SER A 170 -26.84 -28.26 -3.99
N LEU A 171 -26.91 -29.33 -3.19
CA LEU A 171 -27.89 -29.46 -2.13
C LEU A 171 -27.38 -28.85 -0.81
N ASN A 172 -28.29 -28.25 -0.05
CA ASN A 172 -27.95 -27.79 1.29
C ASN A 172 -27.75 -29.02 2.23
N PRO A 173 -26.55 -29.20 2.80
CA PRO A 173 -26.22 -30.37 3.61
C PRO A 173 -27.04 -30.49 4.89
N TYR A 174 -27.57 -29.38 5.42
CA TYR A 174 -28.38 -29.37 6.64
C TYR A 174 -29.86 -29.75 6.41
N THR A 175 -30.39 -29.50 5.20
CA THR A 175 -31.82 -29.68 4.92
C THR A 175 -32.12 -30.78 3.89
N VAL A 176 -31.10 -31.39 3.29
CA VAL A 176 -31.26 -32.47 2.30
C VAL A 176 -31.96 -33.69 2.97
N SER A 177 -32.94 -34.30 2.28
CA SER A 177 -33.61 -35.49 2.81
C SER A 177 -32.69 -36.72 2.87
N ASP A 178 -32.99 -37.66 3.78
CA ASP A 178 -32.18 -38.87 3.94
C ASP A 178 -32.20 -39.77 2.70
N GLU A 179 -33.31 -39.81 1.96
CA GLU A 179 -33.42 -40.56 0.70
C GLU A 179 -32.44 -40.00 -0.35
N LYS A 180 -32.46 -38.68 -0.54
CA LYS A 180 -31.59 -38.03 -1.49
C LYS A 180 -30.12 -38.10 -1.11
N LEU A 181 -29.85 -37.99 0.21
CA LEU A 181 -28.51 -38.12 0.77
C LEU A 181 -27.98 -39.53 0.56
N PHE A 182 -28.80 -40.57 0.84
CA PHE A 182 -28.44 -41.96 0.61
C PHE A 182 -28.15 -42.26 -0.87
N GLU A 183 -28.97 -41.73 -1.79
CA GLU A 183 -28.73 -41.82 -3.24
C GLU A 183 -27.34 -41.31 -3.61
N ILE A 184 -26.99 -40.10 -3.18
CA ILE A 184 -25.71 -39.45 -3.51
C ILE A 184 -24.53 -40.23 -2.89
N LEU A 185 -24.62 -40.55 -1.59
CA LEU A 185 -23.55 -41.24 -0.87
C LEU A 185 -23.34 -42.69 -1.33
N SER A 186 -24.34 -43.31 -1.97
CA SER A 186 -24.24 -44.70 -2.49
C SER A 186 -23.76 -44.76 -3.94
N THR A 187 -24.08 -43.77 -4.76
CA THR A 187 -23.87 -43.81 -6.22
C THR A 187 -22.60 -43.08 -6.67
N GLN A 188 -22.11 -42.11 -5.90
CA GLN A 188 -20.95 -41.30 -6.27
C GLN A 188 -19.68 -41.75 -5.53
N GLU A 189 -18.54 -41.56 -6.19
CA GLU A 189 -17.24 -41.57 -5.53
C GLU A 189 -17.15 -40.41 -4.57
N LEU A 190 -16.85 -40.69 -3.29
CA LEU A 190 -16.80 -39.68 -2.22
C LEU A 190 -15.47 -38.94 -2.20
N SER A 191 -15.01 -38.45 -3.36
CA SER A 191 -13.87 -37.55 -3.42
C SER A 191 -14.24 -36.14 -2.92
N PRO A 192 -13.29 -35.39 -2.35
CA PRO A 192 -13.54 -33.99 -1.91
C PRO A 192 -14.16 -33.13 -3.01
N LYS A 193 -13.77 -33.34 -4.27
CA LYS A 193 -14.29 -32.60 -5.42
C LYS A 193 -15.76 -32.92 -5.69
N ASN A 194 -16.14 -34.19 -5.64
CA ASN A 194 -17.52 -34.60 -5.86
C ASN A 194 -18.43 -34.12 -4.72
N LEU A 195 -17.95 -34.14 -3.47
CA LEU A 195 -18.68 -33.61 -2.33
C LEU A 195 -18.90 -32.09 -2.45
N GLN A 196 -17.91 -31.33 -2.94
CA GLN A 196 -18.09 -29.90 -3.20
C GLN A 196 -19.11 -29.61 -4.32
N GLN A 197 -19.25 -30.49 -5.30
CA GLN A 197 -20.24 -30.36 -6.36
C GLN A 197 -21.64 -30.76 -5.91
N ALA A 198 -21.75 -31.77 -5.07
CA ALA A 198 -23.02 -32.27 -4.55
C ALA A 198 -23.64 -31.37 -3.48
N PHE A 199 -22.81 -30.79 -2.61
CA PHE A 199 -23.27 -30.05 -1.42
C PHE A 199 -22.80 -28.58 -1.42
N GLN A 200 -23.72 -27.69 -1.06
CA GLN A 200 -23.45 -26.25 -0.95
C GLN A 200 -22.46 -25.94 0.17
N GLY A 201 -21.65 -24.90 -0.06
CA GLY A 201 -20.85 -24.23 0.95
C GLY A 201 -19.64 -25.00 1.46
N LEU A 202 -19.29 -26.13 0.86
CA LEU A 202 -18.09 -26.89 1.25
C LEU A 202 -16.84 -26.32 0.59
N GLY A 203 -15.91 -25.80 1.41
CA GLY A 203 -14.56 -25.53 0.98
C GLY A 203 -13.76 -26.81 0.75
N ARG A 204 -12.56 -26.68 0.18
CA ARG A 204 -11.71 -27.86 -0.09
C ARG A 204 -11.34 -28.62 1.19
N ASP A 205 -10.96 -27.89 2.22
CA ASP A 205 -10.47 -28.49 3.47
C ASP A 205 -11.64 -29.18 4.21
N THR A 206 -12.81 -28.53 4.28
CA THR A 206 -14.03 -29.12 4.85
C THR A 206 -14.50 -30.35 4.08
N ALA A 207 -14.45 -30.31 2.74
CA ALA A 207 -14.81 -31.46 1.92
C ALA A 207 -13.82 -32.64 2.06
N THR A 208 -12.52 -32.34 2.28
CA THR A 208 -11.49 -33.36 2.53
C THR A 208 -11.73 -34.02 3.88
N GLU A 209 -12.01 -33.24 4.91
CA GLU A 209 -12.32 -33.75 6.23
C GLU A 209 -13.61 -34.60 6.21
N LEU A 210 -14.68 -34.08 5.59
CA LEU A 210 -15.92 -34.83 5.42
C LEU A 210 -15.68 -36.18 4.73
N ALA A 211 -14.90 -36.20 3.63
CA ALA A 211 -14.60 -37.45 2.90
C ALA A 211 -13.93 -38.50 3.80
N SER A 212 -13.07 -38.09 4.73
CA SER A 212 -12.42 -38.99 5.68
C SER A 212 -13.42 -39.65 6.66
N HIS A 213 -14.48 -38.92 7.03
CA HIS A 213 -15.53 -39.43 7.92
C HIS A 213 -16.51 -40.38 7.23
N LEU A 214 -16.59 -40.37 5.90
CA LEU A 214 -17.57 -41.17 5.14
C LEU A 214 -17.07 -42.55 4.71
N GLN A 215 -16.04 -43.10 5.38
CA GLN A 215 -15.49 -44.44 5.07
C GLN A 215 -16.42 -45.61 5.55
N SER A 216 -17.23 -45.39 6.58
CA SER A 216 -18.22 -46.33 7.10
C SER A 216 -19.48 -45.56 7.47
N ASP A 217 -20.63 -46.25 7.60
CA ASP A 217 -21.93 -45.70 8.04
C ASP A 217 -22.21 -44.28 7.47
N ARG A 218 -22.07 -44.15 6.17
CA ARG A 218 -21.97 -42.87 5.45
C ARG A 218 -23.08 -41.88 5.81
N LEU A 219 -24.33 -42.34 5.87
CA LEU A 219 -25.47 -41.49 6.21
C LEU A 219 -25.35 -40.95 7.64
N LYS A 220 -25.10 -41.82 8.60
CA LYS A 220 -24.96 -41.47 10.01
C LYS A 220 -23.77 -40.52 10.21
N ASN A 221 -22.62 -40.84 9.63
CA ASN A 221 -21.42 -40.03 9.76
C ASN A 221 -21.54 -38.66 9.06
N PHE A 222 -22.28 -38.60 7.93
CA PHE A 222 -22.59 -37.32 7.29
C PHE A 222 -23.40 -36.41 8.23
N ARG A 223 -24.52 -36.92 8.79
CA ARG A 223 -25.34 -36.15 9.75
C ARG A 223 -24.53 -35.75 10.98
N ALA A 224 -23.80 -36.69 11.56
CA ALA A 224 -22.95 -36.41 12.72
C ALA A 224 -21.89 -35.36 12.46
N PHE A 225 -21.35 -35.26 11.23
CA PHE A 225 -20.38 -34.23 10.88
C PHE A 225 -21.01 -32.82 10.92
N PHE A 226 -22.24 -32.67 10.42
CA PHE A 226 -22.92 -31.35 10.38
C PHE A 226 -23.61 -30.99 11.70
N ASP A 227 -23.86 -31.95 12.60
CA ASP A 227 -24.46 -31.73 13.91
C ASP A 227 -23.43 -31.43 15.02
N GLN A 228 -22.13 -31.38 14.70
CA GLN A 228 -21.08 -31.11 15.68
C GLN A 228 -21.17 -29.69 16.25
N THR A 229 -20.89 -29.56 17.53
CA THR A 229 -20.74 -28.28 18.20
C THR A 229 -19.45 -27.61 17.77
N THR A 230 -19.48 -26.27 17.63
CA THR A 230 -18.33 -25.46 17.26
C THR A 230 -17.13 -25.68 18.19
N GLN A 231 -15.98 -25.98 17.64
CA GLN A 231 -14.70 -26.13 18.33
C GLN A 231 -13.62 -25.42 17.48
N PRO A 232 -13.39 -24.10 17.69
CA PRO A 232 -12.49 -23.32 16.87
C PRO A 232 -11.09 -23.90 16.84
N SER A 233 -10.54 -24.15 15.65
CA SER A 233 -9.27 -24.84 15.49
C SER A 233 -8.42 -24.21 14.37
N LEU A 234 -7.09 -24.17 14.57
CA LEU A 234 -6.15 -23.92 13.50
C LEU A 234 -5.95 -25.20 12.68
N THR A 235 -5.61 -25.02 11.40
CA THR A 235 -5.06 -26.08 10.55
C THR A 235 -3.63 -25.71 10.16
N ASP A 236 -2.88 -26.61 9.51
CA ASP A 236 -1.49 -26.35 9.09
C ASP A 236 -1.33 -25.00 8.35
N LYS A 237 -2.31 -24.60 7.58
CA LYS A 237 -2.25 -23.40 6.69
C LYS A 237 -3.35 -22.40 6.93
N SER A 238 -4.34 -22.70 7.75
CA SER A 238 -5.57 -21.94 7.87
C SER A 238 -6.29 -22.16 9.21
N TYR A 239 -7.61 -22.19 9.20
CA TYR A 239 -8.48 -22.36 10.35
C TYR A 239 -9.75 -23.12 9.93
N ALA A 240 -10.44 -23.71 10.92
CA ALA A 240 -11.68 -24.43 10.76
C ALA A 240 -12.62 -24.21 11.94
N ALA A 241 -13.92 -24.48 11.74
CA ALA A 241 -14.92 -24.42 12.80
C ALA A 241 -14.86 -25.64 13.75
N LEU A 242 -14.22 -26.71 13.30
CA LEU A 242 -14.00 -27.96 14.02
C LEU A 242 -12.52 -28.37 13.89
N PRO A 243 -11.99 -29.21 14.82
CA PRO A 243 -10.68 -29.81 14.63
C PRO A 243 -10.70 -30.75 13.43
N PHE A 244 -9.80 -30.56 12.48
CA PHE A 244 -9.59 -31.41 11.32
C PHE A 244 -8.37 -32.30 11.53
N ALA A 245 -8.23 -33.38 10.75
CA ALA A 245 -7.09 -34.30 10.84
C ALA A 245 -5.73 -33.61 10.72
N ASN A 246 -5.64 -32.44 10.03
CA ASN A 246 -4.45 -31.63 9.90
C ASN A 246 -4.37 -30.46 10.91
N SER A 247 -5.13 -30.54 12.01
CA SER A 247 -5.03 -29.54 13.07
C SER A 247 -3.82 -29.85 13.97
N PRO A 248 -3.01 -28.82 14.33
CA PRO A 248 -1.86 -29.00 15.23
C PRO A 248 -2.29 -29.48 16.61
N GLU A 249 -1.58 -30.46 17.19
CA GLU A 249 -1.86 -30.98 18.54
C GLU A 249 -1.66 -29.90 19.63
N ASN A 250 -0.65 -29.04 19.46
CA ASN A 250 -0.31 -27.97 20.40
C ASN A 250 -0.73 -26.61 19.85
N GLN A 251 -2.04 -26.33 19.78
CA GLN A 251 -2.56 -25.02 19.39
C GLN A 251 -3.13 -24.27 20.60
N PRO A 252 -3.18 -22.91 20.55
CA PRO A 252 -3.89 -22.14 21.56
C PRO A 252 -5.37 -22.56 21.64
N HIS A 253 -5.94 -22.50 22.83
CA HIS A 253 -7.37 -22.67 22.98
C HIS A 253 -8.11 -21.39 22.59
N PHE A 254 -9.15 -21.51 21.78
CA PHE A 254 -9.98 -20.39 21.34
C PHE A 254 -11.39 -20.55 21.89
N GLU A 255 -11.88 -19.53 22.59
CA GLU A 255 -13.23 -19.52 23.18
C GLU A 255 -14.33 -19.36 22.12
N SER A 256 -14.00 -18.78 20.95
CA SER A 256 -14.95 -18.49 19.89
C SER A 256 -14.26 -18.49 18.51
N LEU A 257 -15.05 -18.59 17.43
CA LEU A 257 -14.54 -18.44 16.07
C LEU A 257 -13.98 -17.03 15.84
N SER A 258 -14.58 -16.03 16.46
CA SER A 258 -14.10 -14.65 16.40
C SER A 258 -12.71 -14.50 17.02
N SER A 259 -12.44 -15.11 18.17
CA SER A 259 -11.11 -15.09 18.80
C SER A 259 -10.05 -15.82 17.96
N LEU A 260 -10.43 -16.94 17.35
CA LEU A 260 -9.59 -17.65 16.38
C LEU A 260 -9.23 -16.78 15.18
N LEU A 261 -10.21 -16.06 14.60
CA LEU A 261 -10.00 -15.19 13.45
C LEU A 261 -9.18 -13.96 13.81
N ASP A 262 -9.38 -13.34 14.98
CA ASP A 262 -8.55 -12.22 15.46
C ASP A 262 -7.08 -12.67 15.56
N PHE A 263 -6.82 -13.83 16.17
CA PHE A 263 -5.47 -14.40 16.26
C PHE A 263 -4.87 -14.68 14.86
N TYR A 264 -5.64 -15.36 13.98
CA TYR A 264 -5.15 -15.74 12.66
C TYR A 264 -4.85 -14.56 11.74
N TYR A 265 -5.65 -13.48 11.83
CA TYR A 265 -5.52 -12.31 10.95
C TYR A 265 -4.73 -11.16 11.58
N GLN A 266 -4.31 -11.23 12.84
CA GLN A 266 -3.64 -10.14 13.55
C GLN A 266 -2.51 -9.53 12.72
N ASP A 267 -1.56 -10.34 12.26
CA ASP A 267 -0.41 -9.87 11.47
C ASP A 267 -0.69 -9.80 9.95
N LYS A 268 -1.50 -10.73 9.43
CA LYS A 268 -1.75 -10.85 7.99
C LYS A 268 -2.59 -9.70 7.43
N ALA A 269 -3.66 -9.34 8.15
CA ALA A 269 -4.53 -8.26 7.72
C ALA A 269 -3.82 -6.91 7.80
N GLU A 270 -2.97 -6.68 8.79
CA GLU A 270 -2.18 -5.46 8.90
C GLU A 270 -1.16 -5.33 7.78
N ARG A 271 -0.40 -6.38 7.49
CA ARG A 271 0.56 -6.40 6.37
C ARG A 271 -0.10 -6.14 5.02
N ASP A 272 -1.29 -6.67 4.79
CA ASP A 272 -2.01 -6.48 3.54
C ASP A 272 -2.60 -5.06 3.40
N ARG A 273 -3.05 -4.48 4.52
CA ARG A 273 -3.50 -3.07 4.58
C ARG A 273 -2.37 -2.10 4.31
N VAL A 274 -1.20 -2.35 4.93
CA VAL A 274 0.06 -1.64 4.64
C VAL A 274 0.35 -1.74 3.15
N ALA A 275 0.34 -2.95 2.59
CA ALA A 275 0.65 -3.17 1.19
C ALA A 275 -0.33 -2.45 0.24
N GLN A 276 -1.63 -2.41 0.54
CA GLN A 276 -2.62 -1.71 -0.29
C GLN A 276 -2.40 -0.20 -0.30
N GLN A 277 -2.23 0.42 0.87
CA GLN A 277 -2.00 1.87 0.98
C GLN A 277 -0.64 2.26 0.40
N ALA A 278 0.40 1.47 0.68
CA ALA A 278 1.72 1.67 0.10
C ALA A 278 1.70 1.52 -1.43
N ASN A 279 1.00 0.52 -1.98
CA ASN A 279 0.96 0.27 -3.43
C ASN A 279 0.41 1.44 -4.25
N GLU A 280 -0.59 2.18 -3.74
CA GLU A 280 -1.07 3.40 -4.41
C GLU A 280 0.04 4.46 -4.49
N LEU A 281 0.74 4.69 -3.37
CA LEU A 281 1.85 5.65 -3.31
C LEU A 281 3.06 5.17 -4.10
N ILE A 282 3.43 3.89 -4.02
CA ILE A 282 4.53 3.28 -4.79
C ILE A 282 4.29 3.45 -6.28
N LYS A 283 3.09 3.14 -6.79
CA LYS A 283 2.74 3.35 -8.20
C LYS A 283 2.86 4.83 -8.61
N ARG A 284 2.42 5.73 -7.74
CA ARG A 284 2.53 7.17 -8.01
C ARG A 284 3.98 7.63 -8.07
N VAL A 285 4.79 7.22 -7.10
CA VAL A 285 6.23 7.53 -7.05
C VAL A 285 6.96 6.92 -8.24
N ALA A 286 6.67 5.66 -8.60
CA ALA A 286 7.25 4.99 -9.76
C ALA A 286 6.96 5.73 -11.08
N ASN A 287 5.72 6.20 -11.27
CA ASN A 287 5.33 6.98 -12.44
C ASN A 287 6.09 8.32 -12.51
N GLU A 288 6.24 9.02 -11.38
CA GLU A 288 7.02 10.28 -11.35
C GLU A 288 8.51 10.02 -11.53
N LEU A 289 9.06 8.92 -11.03
CA LEU A 289 10.44 8.49 -11.29
C LEU A 289 10.67 8.24 -12.79
N GLU A 290 9.82 7.46 -13.43
CA GLU A 290 9.93 7.18 -14.86
C GLU A 290 9.87 8.46 -15.70
N LYS A 291 8.94 9.36 -15.38
CA LYS A 291 8.81 10.66 -16.04
C LYS A 291 10.08 11.51 -15.90
N ASN A 292 10.65 11.59 -14.68
CA ASN A 292 11.87 12.36 -14.46
C ASN A 292 13.10 11.71 -15.10
N ARG A 293 13.21 10.39 -15.13
CA ARG A 293 14.27 9.67 -15.86
C ARG A 293 14.22 9.95 -17.37
N LYS A 294 13.02 9.90 -17.98
CA LYS A 294 12.83 10.26 -19.39
C LYS A 294 13.18 11.74 -19.65
N LYS A 295 12.80 12.63 -18.72
CA LYS A 295 13.15 14.05 -18.78
C LYS A 295 14.66 14.26 -18.73
N LEU A 296 15.37 13.55 -17.85
CA LEU A 296 16.83 13.62 -17.73
C LEU A 296 17.53 13.21 -19.01
N VAL A 297 17.16 12.08 -19.60
CA VAL A 297 17.73 11.61 -20.89
C VAL A 297 17.54 12.67 -21.98
N LYS A 298 16.35 13.27 -22.07
CA LYS A 298 16.10 14.34 -23.06
C LYS A 298 16.96 15.58 -22.80
N GLN A 299 17.12 16.01 -21.55
CA GLN A 299 17.96 17.14 -21.18
C GLN A 299 19.44 16.89 -21.45
N GLU A 300 19.93 15.68 -21.19
CA GLU A 300 21.32 15.27 -21.48
C GLU A 300 21.56 15.22 -23.00
N GLN A 301 20.58 14.75 -23.79
CA GLN A 301 20.68 14.81 -25.25
C GLN A 301 20.70 16.26 -25.76
N GLU A 302 19.79 17.12 -25.27
CA GLU A 302 19.77 18.54 -25.62
C GLU A 302 21.09 19.25 -25.24
N LEU A 303 21.73 18.84 -24.12
CA LEU A 303 23.04 19.37 -23.73
C LEU A 303 24.14 18.88 -24.68
N ALA A 304 24.15 17.61 -25.07
CA ALA A 304 25.11 17.08 -26.04
C ALA A 304 24.99 17.79 -27.39
N ASP A 305 23.79 18.10 -27.84
CA ASP A 305 23.55 18.85 -29.09
C ASP A 305 24.16 20.29 -29.05
N THR A 306 24.43 20.82 -27.83
CA THR A 306 25.09 22.12 -27.67
C THR A 306 26.63 22.06 -27.78
N GLU A 307 27.26 20.87 -27.83
CA GLU A 307 28.72 20.74 -27.99
C GLU A 307 29.23 21.36 -29.29
N THR A 308 28.33 21.53 -30.26
CA THR A 308 28.63 22.29 -31.51
C THR A 308 28.86 23.79 -31.30
N ALA A 309 28.62 24.32 -30.09
CA ALA A 309 28.75 25.74 -29.80
C ALA A 309 30.15 26.28 -30.11
N GLU A 310 31.19 25.51 -29.79
CA GLU A 310 32.58 25.90 -30.05
C GLU A 310 32.89 26.01 -31.57
N LEU A 311 32.37 25.04 -32.35
CA LEU A 311 32.48 25.09 -33.81
C LEU A 311 31.73 26.30 -34.38
N VAL A 312 30.56 26.64 -33.84
CA VAL A 312 29.79 27.83 -34.23
C VAL A 312 30.57 29.13 -33.93
N ARG A 313 31.27 29.20 -32.77
CA ARG A 313 32.15 30.30 -32.41
C ARG A 313 33.30 30.45 -33.43
N GLN A 314 34.01 29.31 -33.68
CA GLN A 314 35.11 29.29 -34.65
C GLN A 314 34.67 29.74 -36.04
N LYS A 315 33.51 29.28 -36.54
CA LYS A 315 32.94 29.78 -37.82
C LYS A 315 32.73 31.27 -37.83
N GLY A 316 32.22 31.86 -36.74
CA GLY A 316 32.07 33.33 -36.61
C GLY A 316 33.39 34.08 -36.59
N GLU A 317 34.41 33.54 -35.89
CA GLU A 317 35.76 34.15 -35.82
C GLU A 317 36.50 34.06 -37.16
N LEU A 318 36.43 32.89 -37.82
CA LEU A 318 37.01 32.71 -39.16
C LEU A 318 36.41 33.67 -40.17
N LEU A 319 35.07 33.81 -40.21
CA LEU A 319 34.40 34.80 -41.06
C LEU A 319 34.83 36.24 -40.77
N THR A 320 35.10 36.58 -39.51
CA THR A 320 35.57 37.91 -39.13
C THR A 320 37.01 38.13 -39.52
N THR A 321 37.89 37.13 -39.32
CA THR A 321 39.32 37.23 -39.64
C THR A 321 39.56 37.29 -41.15
N TYR A 322 38.84 36.47 -41.91
CA TYR A 322 38.98 36.40 -43.38
C TYR A 322 37.90 37.22 -44.13
N LEU A 323 37.31 38.24 -43.47
CA LEU A 323 36.19 38.99 -44.02
C LEU A 323 36.43 39.50 -45.43
N HIS A 324 37.70 39.88 -45.74
CA HIS A 324 38.13 40.38 -47.04
C HIS A 324 38.23 39.32 -48.15
N GLN A 325 38.16 38.01 -47.75
CA GLN A 325 38.24 36.88 -48.69
C GLN A 325 36.85 36.27 -48.93
N VAL A 326 35.83 36.68 -48.16
CA VAL A 326 34.47 36.14 -48.25
C VAL A 326 33.66 36.91 -49.28
N PRO A 327 33.28 36.29 -50.41
CA PRO A 327 32.47 36.97 -51.43
C PRO A 327 31.05 37.22 -50.93
N ASN A 328 30.41 38.28 -51.49
CA ASN A 328 28.98 38.48 -51.34
C ASN A 328 28.21 37.47 -52.22
N ASP A 329 26.99 37.14 -51.82
CA ASP A 329 26.05 36.31 -52.60
C ASP A 329 26.45 34.83 -52.79
N GLN A 330 27.27 34.25 -51.89
CA GLN A 330 27.59 32.83 -51.88
C GLN A 330 26.89 32.12 -50.73
N ALA A 331 26.50 30.84 -50.96
CA ALA A 331 25.84 30.00 -49.97
C ALA A 331 26.79 29.32 -48.96
N SER A 332 28.09 29.21 -49.32
CA SER A 332 29.16 28.71 -48.44
C SER A 332 30.52 29.31 -48.83
N VAL A 333 31.45 29.22 -47.91
CA VAL A 333 32.86 29.59 -48.12
C VAL A 333 33.74 28.58 -47.37
N THR A 334 34.83 28.15 -47.98
CA THR A 334 35.87 27.33 -47.35
C THR A 334 37.02 28.20 -46.90
N LEU A 335 37.35 28.17 -45.61
CA LEU A 335 38.40 28.98 -44.98
C LEU A 335 39.39 28.10 -44.21
N ASP A 336 40.63 28.52 -44.14
CA ASP A 336 41.65 27.87 -43.32
C ASP A 336 41.30 27.99 -41.83
N ASN A 337 41.07 26.90 -41.16
CA ASN A 337 40.80 26.85 -39.72
C ASN A 337 42.13 26.85 -38.93
N TYR A 338 42.56 28.01 -38.48
CA TYR A 338 43.80 28.14 -37.71
C TYR A 338 43.78 27.46 -36.33
N TYR A 339 42.64 26.94 -35.88
CA TYR A 339 42.53 26.14 -34.65
C TYR A 339 42.93 24.69 -34.87
N THR A 340 42.62 24.11 -36.04
CA THR A 340 42.88 22.70 -36.39
C THR A 340 43.92 22.51 -37.44
N GLY A 341 44.23 23.53 -38.24
CA GLY A 341 45.10 23.46 -39.40
C GLY A 341 44.47 22.83 -40.65
N GLU A 342 43.17 22.62 -40.63
CA GLU A 342 42.37 22.04 -41.71
C GLU A 342 41.42 23.07 -42.31
N GLU A 343 41.00 22.87 -43.57
CA GLU A 343 39.97 23.70 -44.17
C GLU A 343 38.57 23.44 -43.54
N LEU A 344 37.80 24.51 -43.30
CA LEU A 344 36.46 24.43 -42.75
C LEU A 344 35.46 25.10 -43.69
N GLU A 345 34.46 24.36 -44.13
CA GLU A 345 33.34 24.89 -44.89
C GLU A 345 32.34 25.58 -43.94
N ILE A 346 31.98 26.81 -44.26
CA ILE A 346 31.07 27.65 -43.50
C ILE A 346 29.89 28.04 -44.37
N GLU A 347 28.69 27.59 -43.95
CA GLU A 347 27.43 27.98 -44.59
C GLU A 347 27.13 29.47 -44.40
N LEU A 348 26.73 30.14 -45.47
CA LEU A 348 26.37 31.56 -45.47
C LEU A 348 24.91 31.76 -45.89
N ASP A 349 24.29 32.76 -45.34
CA ASP A 349 23.00 33.23 -45.81
C ASP A 349 23.25 34.28 -46.91
N VAL A 350 22.87 33.97 -48.13
CA VAL A 350 23.07 34.79 -49.31
C VAL A 350 22.39 36.17 -49.22
N ALA A 351 21.34 36.28 -48.38
CA ALA A 351 20.66 37.55 -48.13
C ALA A 351 21.41 38.50 -47.18
N LEU A 352 22.52 38.00 -46.56
CA LEU A 352 23.29 38.74 -45.56
C LEU A 352 24.70 39.02 -46.08
N THR A 353 25.25 40.17 -45.71
CA THR A 353 26.68 40.44 -45.96
C THR A 353 27.57 39.50 -45.15
N PRO A 354 28.85 39.32 -45.52
CA PRO A 354 29.81 38.51 -44.75
C PRO A 354 29.88 38.89 -43.26
N SER A 355 29.87 40.19 -42.94
CA SER A 355 29.87 40.71 -41.58
C SER A 355 28.57 40.33 -40.83
N GLN A 356 27.42 40.40 -41.50
CA GLN A 356 26.15 40.02 -40.92
C GLN A 356 26.08 38.49 -40.68
N ASN A 357 26.65 37.69 -41.57
CA ASN A 357 26.80 36.24 -41.37
C ASN A 357 27.66 35.92 -40.15
N ALA A 358 28.81 36.58 -39.98
CA ALA A 358 29.63 36.44 -38.77
C ALA A 358 28.85 36.80 -37.51
N GLN A 359 28.10 37.90 -37.50
CA GLN A 359 27.23 38.30 -36.38
C GLN A 359 26.12 37.27 -36.10
N ARG A 360 25.57 36.63 -37.16
CA ARG A 360 24.58 35.52 -37.00
C ARG A 360 25.21 34.33 -36.29
N TYR A 361 26.43 33.93 -36.61
CA TYR A 361 27.16 32.87 -35.92
C TYR A 361 27.43 33.24 -34.46
N PHE A 362 27.86 34.47 -34.15
CA PHE A 362 28.05 34.90 -32.77
C PHE A 362 26.74 34.94 -31.97
N LYS A 363 25.62 35.38 -32.55
CA LYS A 363 24.30 35.31 -31.90
C LYS A 363 23.89 33.86 -31.63
N LYS A 364 24.16 32.93 -32.57
CA LYS A 364 23.89 31.51 -32.37
C LYS A 364 24.77 30.95 -31.25
N TYR A 365 26.05 31.27 -31.21
CA TYR A 365 26.96 30.90 -30.12
C TYR A 365 26.47 31.37 -28.75
N GLN A 366 26.08 32.64 -28.63
CA GLN A 366 25.57 33.16 -27.35
C GLN A 366 24.31 32.41 -26.87
N LYS A 367 23.38 32.14 -27.77
CA LYS A 367 22.19 31.31 -27.44
C LYS A 367 22.57 29.93 -26.96
N LEU A 368 23.50 29.25 -27.61
CA LEU A 368 23.99 27.94 -27.22
C LEU A 368 24.69 27.99 -25.86
N LYS A 369 25.52 28.98 -25.60
CA LYS A 369 26.21 29.19 -24.32
C LYS A 369 25.23 29.39 -23.15
N GLU A 370 24.18 30.19 -23.36
CA GLU A 370 23.11 30.36 -22.36
C GLU A 370 22.31 29.09 -22.16
N ALA A 371 22.02 28.34 -23.24
CA ALA A 371 21.35 27.05 -23.18
C ALA A 371 22.14 26.03 -22.37
N VAL A 372 23.47 25.92 -22.55
CA VAL A 372 24.35 25.05 -21.77
C VAL A 372 24.21 25.35 -20.28
N LYS A 373 24.33 26.62 -19.88
CA LYS A 373 24.20 26.98 -18.45
C LYS A 373 22.84 26.63 -17.89
N HIS A 374 21.78 26.86 -18.62
CA HIS A 374 20.40 26.56 -18.20
C HIS A 374 20.16 25.06 -18.12
N LEU A 375 20.57 24.29 -19.14
CA LEU A 375 20.43 22.82 -19.17
C LEU A 375 21.23 22.17 -18.07
N THR A 376 22.46 22.59 -17.79
CA THR A 376 23.25 22.05 -16.68
C THR A 376 22.52 22.18 -15.33
N SER A 377 21.96 23.35 -15.06
CA SER A 377 21.17 23.59 -13.85
C SER A 377 19.91 22.72 -13.80
N LEU A 378 19.19 22.58 -14.93
CA LEU A 378 18.00 21.73 -15.01
C LEU A 378 18.32 20.23 -14.82
N ILE A 379 19.46 19.77 -15.34
CA ILE A 379 19.94 18.39 -15.17
C ILE A 379 20.23 18.11 -13.70
N GLU A 380 20.93 19.01 -13.00
CA GLU A 380 21.20 18.89 -11.56
C GLU A 380 19.90 18.85 -10.76
N GLU A 381 18.93 19.72 -11.04
CA GLU A 381 17.62 19.71 -10.38
C GLU A 381 16.85 18.41 -10.64
N THR A 382 16.88 17.91 -11.89
CA THR A 382 16.20 16.67 -12.26
C THR A 382 16.86 15.46 -11.56
N LYS A 383 18.21 15.42 -11.50
CA LYS A 383 18.96 14.37 -10.75
C LYS A 383 18.63 14.41 -9.26
N ALA A 384 18.59 15.59 -8.64
CA ALA A 384 18.20 15.74 -7.24
C ALA A 384 16.74 15.27 -6.99
N THR A 385 15.83 15.53 -7.95
CA THR A 385 14.46 15.05 -7.89
C THR A 385 14.36 13.51 -7.97
N ILE A 386 15.16 12.88 -8.82
CA ILE A 386 15.21 11.42 -8.95
C ILE A 386 15.71 10.81 -7.64
N ILE A 387 16.81 11.30 -7.07
CA ILE A 387 17.36 10.83 -5.79
C ILE A 387 16.32 10.94 -4.66
N TYR A 388 15.60 12.06 -4.60
CA TYR A 388 14.53 12.26 -3.63
C TYR A 388 13.40 11.23 -3.79
N LEU A 389 12.90 11.03 -5.02
CA LEU A 389 11.84 10.05 -5.26
C LEU A 389 12.30 8.60 -5.01
N GLU A 390 13.56 8.27 -5.26
CA GLU A 390 14.14 6.97 -4.93
C GLU A 390 14.24 6.75 -3.41
N SER A 391 14.51 7.80 -2.63
CA SER A 391 14.48 7.71 -1.16
C SER A 391 13.05 7.46 -0.65
N VAL A 392 12.06 8.15 -1.21
CA VAL A 392 10.64 7.92 -0.87
C VAL A 392 10.20 6.50 -1.22
N ASP A 393 10.58 5.98 -2.39
CA ASP A 393 10.29 4.61 -2.81
C ASP A 393 10.88 3.57 -1.85
N THR A 394 12.13 3.79 -1.43
CA THR A 394 12.81 2.93 -0.45
C THR A 394 12.09 2.94 0.90
N MET A 395 11.67 4.11 1.39
CA MET A 395 10.94 4.26 2.65
C MET A 395 9.55 3.62 2.60
N LEU A 396 8.81 3.79 1.51
CA LEU A 396 7.52 3.14 1.31
C LEU A 396 7.60 1.61 1.35
N GLY A 397 8.67 1.03 0.83
CA GLY A 397 8.90 -0.42 0.86
C GLY A 397 9.11 -1.01 2.26
N GLN A 398 9.36 -0.17 3.27
CA GLN A 398 9.66 -0.57 4.65
C GLN A 398 8.68 0.03 5.68
N ALA A 399 7.72 0.85 5.23
CA ALA A 399 6.87 1.64 6.08
C ALA A 399 5.77 0.83 6.77
N SER A 400 5.46 1.16 8.03
CA SER A 400 4.22 0.81 8.73
C SER A 400 3.05 1.69 8.26
N LEU A 401 1.81 1.34 8.63
CA LEU A 401 0.62 2.16 8.31
C LEU A 401 0.76 3.63 8.72
N ALA A 402 1.28 3.87 9.91
CA ALA A 402 1.46 5.22 10.44
C ALA A 402 2.52 6.02 9.66
N GLU A 403 3.61 5.36 9.25
CA GLU A 403 4.67 5.95 8.43
C GLU A 403 4.20 6.24 6.99
N ILE A 404 3.30 5.41 6.42
CA ILE A 404 2.69 5.65 5.10
C ILE A 404 1.90 6.96 5.09
N ASP A 405 1.14 7.26 6.14
CA ASP A 405 0.40 8.52 6.25
C ASP A 405 1.34 9.72 6.31
N GLU A 406 2.48 9.61 7.00
CA GLU A 406 3.50 10.67 7.03
C GLU A 406 4.18 10.87 5.67
N ILE A 407 4.54 9.78 4.99
CA ILE A 407 5.12 9.86 3.64
C ILE A 407 4.09 10.47 2.65
N ARG A 408 2.81 10.19 2.83
CA ARG A 408 1.74 10.83 2.07
C ARG A 408 1.72 12.35 2.30
N GLU A 409 1.81 12.80 3.56
CA GLU A 409 1.90 14.23 3.89
C GLU A 409 3.17 14.88 3.28
N GLU A 410 4.31 14.21 3.33
CA GLU A 410 5.55 14.64 2.67
C GLU A 410 5.34 14.84 1.15
N LEU A 411 4.69 13.89 0.48
CA LEU A 411 4.38 14.00 -0.95
C LEU A 411 3.38 15.12 -1.27
N ILE A 412 2.48 15.47 -0.33
CA ILE A 412 1.59 16.63 -0.46
C ILE A 412 2.38 17.93 -0.28
N GLU A 413 3.22 18.04 0.75
CA GLU A 413 4.05 19.22 1.02
C GLU A 413 5.04 19.51 -0.12
N THR A 414 5.57 18.46 -0.74
CA THR A 414 6.50 18.57 -1.88
C THR A 414 5.81 18.68 -3.24
N GLY A 415 4.46 18.68 -3.29
CA GLY A 415 3.67 18.93 -4.48
C GLY A 415 3.43 17.74 -5.42
N TYR A 416 3.83 16.53 -5.03
CA TYR A 416 3.59 15.31 -5.83
C TYR A 416 2.17 14.75 -5.66
N LEU A 417 1.50 15.11 -4.56
CA LEU A 417 0.09 14.78 -4.31
C LEU A 417 -0.72 16.04 -4.03
N LYS A 418 -2.00 16.01 -4.38
CA LYS A 418 -2.95 17.06 -4.00
C LYS A 418 -3.63 16.68 -2.68
N ARG A 419 -3.74 17.64 -1.75
CA ARG A 419 -4.52 17.48 -0.53
C ARG A 419 -6.00 17.38 -0.90
N ARG A 420 -6.69 16.35 -0.41
CA ARG A 420 -8.15 16.27 -0.57
C ARG A 420 -8.82 17.34 0.29
N HIS A 421 -9.89 17.92 -0.21
CA HIS A 421 -10.63 18.98 0.51
C HIS A 421 -11.10 18.44 1.87
N ARG A 422 -10.68 19.09 3.00
CA ARG A 422 -10.95 18.74 4.40
C ARG A 422 -10.04 17.70 5.07
N GLU A 423 -8.97 17.23 4.47
CA GLU A 423 -7.95 16.45 5.19
C GLU A 423 -7.23 17.34 6.22
N LYS A 424 -7.27 16.96 7.50
CA LYS A 424 -6.47 17.63 8.54
C LYS A 424 -5.02 17.17 8.43
N ILE A 425 -4.09 18.08 8.73
CA ILE A 425 -2.64 17.76 8.80
C ILE A 425 -2.43 16.73 9.91
N HIS A 426 -1.78 15.62 9.58
CA HIS A 426 -1.38 14.63 10.58
C HIS A 426 -0.28 15.20 11.48
N LYS A 427 -0.36 14.91 12.77
CA LYS A 427 0.71 15.28 13.70
C LYS A 427 1.93 14.42 13.38
N ARG A 428 3.08 15.07 13.11
CA ARG A 428 4.34 14.37 12.82
C ARG A 428 4.75 13.50 13.99
N GLN A 429 5.14 12.27 13.71
CA GLN A 429 5.74 11.38 14.69
C GLN A 429 7.21 11.76 14.91
N LYS A 430 7.74 11.39 16.05
CA LYS A 430 9.17 11.55 16.34
C LYS A 430 9.96 10.44 15.64
N PRO A 431 11.26 10.68 15.33
CA PRO A 431 12.14 9.62 14.86
C PRO A 431 12.13 8.40 15.76
N GLU A 432 12.28 7.22 15.17
CA GLU A 432 12.22 5.96 15.90
C GLU A 432 13.45 5.79 16.78
N ARG A 433 13.28 5.15 17.95
CA ARG A 433 14.31 5.03 18.98
C ARG A 433 14.81 3.61 19.08
N TYR A 434 16.12 3.47 19.15
CA TYR A 434 16.82 2.19 19.33
C TYR A 434 17.79 2.28 20.50
N LEU A 435 17.93 1.20 21.25
CA LEU A 435 18.92 1.07 22.33
C LEU A 435 20.13 0.34 21.76
N ALA A 436 21.30 0.96 21.85
CA ALA A 436 22.53 0.32 21.41
C ALA A 436 22.91 -0.89 22.30
N THR A 437 23.82 -1.72 21.85
CA THR A 437 24.27 -2.95 22.54
C THR A 437 24.85 -2.64 23.94
N ASP A 438 25.33 -1.41 24.20
CA ASP A 438 25.81 -0.97 25.52
C ASP A 438 24.68 -0.81 26.56
N GLY A 439 23.41 -0.99 26.19
CA GLY A 439 22.25 -0.91 27.06
C GLY A 439 21.90 0.48 27.60
N LYS A 440 22.55 1.55 27.11
CA LYS A 440 22.35 2.93 27.61
C LYS A 440 22.28 3.98 26.50
N THR A 441 22.98 3.82 25.39
CA THR A 441 23.04 4.80 24.31
C THR A 441 21.82 4.71 23.44
N ILE A 442 21.15 5.84 23.20
CA ILE A 442 19.99 5.94 22.33
C ILE A 442 20.42 6.34 20.92
N ILE A 443 19.92 5.60 19.92
CA ILE A 443 20.12 5.88 18.51
C ILE A 443 18.76 6.25 17.91
N LEU A 444 18.70 7.37 17.20
CA LEU A 444 17.49 7.83 16.51
C LEU A 444 17.57 7.53 15.03
N VAL A 445 16.46 7.09 14.46
CA VAL A 445 16.34 6.75 13.03
C VAL A 445 15.17 7.51 12.42
N GLY A 446 15.43 8.27 11.35
CA GLY A 446 14.39 8.93 10.58
C GLY A 446 13.71 7.96 9.60
N LYS A 447 12.37 7.96 9.55
CA LYS A 447 11.56 7.01 8.78
C LYS A 447 10.96 7.61 7.50
N ASN A 448 11.13 8.92 7.32
CA ASN A 448 10.80 9.66 6.09
C ASN A 448 11.76 10.85 5.95
N ASN A 449 11.74 11.53 4.80
CA ASN A 449 12.70 12.62 4.53
C ASN A 449 12.45 13.85 5.41
N LEU A 450 11.22 14.11 5.83
CA LEU A 450 10.93 15.19 6.78
C LEU A 450 11.52 14.90 8.17
N GLN A 451 11.41 13.64 8.65
CA GLN A 451 12.05 13.20 9.88
C GLN A 451 13.59 13.21 9.75
N ASN A 452 14.13 12.81 8.59
CA ASN A 452 15.57 12.90 8.32
C ASN A 452 16.08 14.33 8.45
N ASP A 453 15.35 15.31 7.88
CA ASP A 453 15.68 16.73 8.03
C ASP A 453 15.58 17.20 9.49
N GLU A 454 14.49 16.85 10.18
CA GLU A 454 14.29 17.23 11.58
C GLU A 454 15.36 16.63 12.48
N LEU A 455 15.67 15.35 12.31
CA LEU A 455 16.70 14.65 13.05
C LEU A 455 18.08 15.30 12.85
N THR A 456 18.43 15.58 11.58
CA THR A 456 19.76 16.07 11.23
C THR A 456 19.98 17.54 11.62
N PHE A 457 18.99 18.41 11.37
CA PHE A 457 19.19 19.86 11.48
C PHE A 457 18.56 20.51 12.70
N LYS A 458 17.65 19.81 13.42
CA LYS A 458 16.98 20.36 14.61
C LYS A 458 17.25 19.56 15.89
N MET A 459 17.35 18.23 15.79
CA MET A 459 17.50 17.38 16.98
C MET A 459 18.95 17.05 17.29
N ALA A 460 19.77 16.75 16.26
CA ALA A 460 21.17 16.41 16.46
C ALA A 460 21.96 17.59 17.07
N LYS A 461 22.71 17.29 18.16
CA LYS A 461 23.52 18.27 18.88
C LYS A 461 24.96 18.31 18.34
N LYS A 462 25.67 19.37 18.71
CA LYS A 462 27.11 19.52 18.37
C LYS A 462 27.93 18.37 18.95
N GLY A 463 28.71 17.71 18.08
CA GLY A 463 29.58 16.58 18.48
C GLY A 463 28.90 15.21 18.30
N GLU A 464 27.57 15.13 18.15
CA GLU A 464 26.88 13.87 17.87
C GLU A 464 27.22 13.35 16.48
N LEU A 465 27.24 12.01 16.33
CA LEU A 465 27.59 11.34 15.09
C LEU A 465 26.33 11.00 14.31
N TRP A 466 26.37 11.31 13.03
CA TRP A 466 25.36 11.01 12.02
C TRP A 466 25.88 9.93 11.07
N PHE A 467 24.97 9.04 10.64
CA PHE A 467 25.25 7.91 9.76
C PHE A 467 24.25 7.85 8.62
N HIS A 468 24.70 7.41 7.44
CA HIS A 468 23.86 7.17 6.27
C HIS A 468 24.55 6.17 5.33
N ALA A 469 23.76 5.32 4.65
CA ALA A 469 24.28 4.41 3.62
C ALA A 469 24.88 5.22 2.46
N LYS A 470 26.13 4.96 2.12
CA LYS A 470 26.87 5.75 1.13
C LYS A 470 26.28 5.61 -0.25
N ASP A 471 25.95 6.75 -0.89
CA ASP A 471 25.43 6.84 -2.26
C ASP A 471 24.17 5.98 -2.51
N ILE A 472 23.46 5.62 -1.45
CA ILE A 472 22.26 4.76 -1.50
C ILE A 472 21.11 5.45 -0.74
N PRO A 473 19.88 5.50 -1.28
CA PRO A 473 18.72 6.00 -0.55
C PRO A 473 18.48 5.27 0.77
N GLY A 474 18.23 6.02 1.86
CA GLY A 474 18.04 5.44 3.18
C GLY A 474 17.70 6.46 4.26
N SER A 475 17.67 5.99 5.50
CA SER A 475 17.41 6.77 6.70
C SER A 475 18.65 7.48 7.21
N HIS A 476 18.44 8.69 7.78
CA HIS A 476 19.42 9.33 8.63
C HIS A 476 19.38 8.69 10.02
N VAL A 477 20.54 8.39 10.56
CA VAL A 477 20.70 7.78 11.88
C VAL A 477 21.62 8.66 12.71
N VAL A 478 21.26 8.94 13.96
CA VAL A 478 22.05 9.78 14.86
C VAL A 478 22.21 9.12 16.22
N ILE A 479 23.44 9.02 16.71
CA ILE A 479 23.73 8.66 18.10
C ILE A 479 23.50 9.90 18.95
N THR A 480 22.60 9.82 19.94
CA THR A 480 22.23 10.96 20.77
C THR A 480 22.83 10.86 22.18
N ASP A 481 23.16 12.03 22.77
CA ASP A 481 23.63 12.18 24.15
C ASP A 481 24.88 11.34 24.49
N ASN A 482 25.66 10.91 23.49
CA ASN A 482 26.93 10.22 23.64
C ASN A 482 27.95 10.81 22.64
N LEU A 483 28.89 11.60 23.12
CA LEU A 483 29.87 12.32 22.30
C LEU A 483 31.12 11.50 21.97
N ASP A 484 31.36 10.41 22.70
CA ASP A 484 32.47 9.48 22.48
C ASP A 484 31.95 8.02 22.52
N PRO A 485 31.13 7.63 21.55
CA PRO A 485 30.59 6.28 21.51
C PRO A 485 31.69 5.25 21.19
N SER A 486 31.57 4.06 21.80
CA SER A 486 32.45 2.94 21.50
C SER A 486 32.31 2.49 20.02
N ASP A 487 33.25 1.71 19.54
CA ASP A 487 33.19 1.20 18.17
C ASP A 487 32.02 0.23 17.95
N GLU A 488 31.56 -0.46 19.00
CA GLU A 488 30.36 -1.30 18.99
C GLU A 488 29.11 -0.45 18.76
N VAL A 489 28.95 0.65 19.51
CA VAL A 489 27.81 1.58 19.33
C VAL A 489 27.83 2.25 17.96
N LYS A 490 29.01 2.60 17.42
CA LYS A 490 29.15 3.11 16.05
C LYS A 490 28.73 2.05 15.01
N THR A 491 29.06 0.78 15.25
CA THR A 491 28.66 -0.33 14.41
C THR A 491 27.15 -0.53 14.45
N ASP A 492 26.52 -0.47 15.62
CA ASP A 492 25.07 -0.53 15.78
C ASP A 492 24.35 0.55 14.96
N ALA A 493 24.82 1.80 15.05
CA ALA A 493 24.26 2.91 14.28
C ALA A 493 24.47 2.73 12.76
N ALA A 494 25.63 2.20 12.35
CA ALA A 494 25.90 1.91 10.95
C ALA A 494 25.03 0.76 10.44
N GLU A 495 24.82 -0.30 11.23
CA GLU A 495 23.91 -1.39 10.86
C GLU A 495 22.46 -0.92 10.74
N LEU A 496 22.00 -0.01 11.62
CA LEU A 496 20.69 0.63 11.49
C LEU A 496 20.59 1.44 10.19
N ALA A 497 21.60 2.23 9.84
CA ALA A 497 21.62 3.00 8.59
C ALA A 497 21.60 2.07 7.34
N ALA A 498 22.35 0.97 7.37
CA ALA A 498 22.36 -0.03 6.32
C ALA A 498 21.01 -0.75 6.20
N TYR A 499 20.40 -1.14 7.33
CA TYR A 499 19.12 -1.83 7.39
C TYR A 499 17.96 -0.97 6.85
N PHE A 500 17.94 0.33 7.19
CA PHE A 500 16.93 1.28 6.70
C PHE A 500 17.36 1.97 5.41
N SER A 501 18.07 1.25 4.53
CA SER A 501 18.44 1.69 3.20
C SER A 501 17.99 0.71 2.12
N LYS A 502 18.14 1.09 0.86
CA LYS A 502 17.91 0.20 -0.29
C LYS A 502 18.83 -1.04 -0.29
N ALA A 503 19.95 -0.99 0.44
CA ALA A 503 20.90 -2.09 0.56
C ALA A 503 20.61 -3.04 1.74
N ARG A 504 19.42 -3.03 2.31
CA ARG A 504 19.00 -3.81 3.49
C ARG A 504 19.41 -5.29 3.47
N HIS A 505 19.38 -5.92 2.31
CA HIS A 505 19.68 -7.34 2.15
C HIS A 505 21.07 -7.60 1.55
N SER A 506 21.92 -6.57 1.49
CA SER A 506 23.27 -6.66 0.95
C SER A 506 24.29 -6.91 2.06
N ASN A 507 25.35 -7.65 1.74
CA ASN A 507 26.50 -7.81 2.62
C ASN A 507 27.46 -6.63 2.44
N LEU A 508 28.18 -6.28 3.50
CA LEU A 508 29.27 -5.27 3.50
C LEU A 508 28.83 -3.89 2.95
N VAL A 509 27.66 -3.41 3.42
CA VAL A 509 27.14 -2.09 3.04
C VAL A 509 28.06 -1.00 3.55
N GLN A 510 28.44 -0.07 2.66
CA GLN A 510 29.21 1.11 3.03
C GLN A 510 28.29 2.14 3.70
N VAL A 511 28.67 2.62 4.87
CA VAL A 511 27.94 3.63 5.65
C VAL A 511 28.89 4.76 6.00
N ASP A 512 28.54 5.97 5.60
CA ASP A 512 29.28 7.17 5.95
C ASP A 512 28.89 7.61 7.36
N MET A 513 29.91 7.98 8.13
CA MET A 513 29.82 8.50 9.50
C MET A 513 30.49 9.85 9.55
N ILE A 514 29.81 10.85 10.11
CA ILE A 514 30.34 12.20 10.26
C ILE A 514 29.68 12.90 11.45
N GLU A 515 30.33 13.94 12.02
CA GLU A 515 29.66 14.79 13.00
C GLU A 515 28.52 15.59 12.36
N ALA A 516 27.33 15.60 13.00
CA ALA A 516 26.14 16.25 12.49
C ALA A 516 26.34 17.73 12.12
N LYS A 517 27.21 18.45 12.87
CA LYS A 517 27.52 19.87 12.59
C LYS A 517 28.22 20.11 11.23
N LYS A 518 28.79 19.08 10.59
CA LYS A 518 29.49 19.17 9.30
C LYS A 518 28.54 18.95 8.12
N LEU A 519 27.26 18.69 8.39
CA LEU A 519 26.24 18.51 7.38
C LEU A 519 25.65 19.85 6.97
N HIS A 520 25.47 20.04 5.68
CA HIS A 520 24.89 21.26 5.10
C HIS A 520 23.67 20.92 4.24
N LYS A 521 22.61 21.70 4.38
CA LYS A 521 21.47 21.63 3.48
C LYS A 521 21.67 22.60 2.33
N PRO A 522 21.77 22.17 1.06
CA PRO A 522 21.84 23.07 -0.08
C PRO A 522 20.61 23.95 -0.16
N THR A 523 20.79 25.19 -0.63
CA THR A 523 19.67 26.13 -0.86
C THR A 523 18.69 25.53 -1.88
N GLY A 524 17.41 25.43 -1.52
CA GLY A 524 16.38 24.79 -2.35
C GLY A 524 16.44 23.25 -2.36
N GLY A 525 17.30 22.62 -1.55
CA GLY A 525 17.41 21.17 -1.46
C GLY A 525 16.13 20.50 -0.99
N LYS A 526 15.78 19.38 -1.61
CA LYS A 526 14.64 18.53 -1.23
C LYS A 526 14.80 18.03 0.21
N PRO A 527 13.70 17.67 0.91
CA PRO A 527 13.78 17.04 2.23
C PRO A 527 14.69 15.81 2.20
N GLY A 528 15.46 15.59 3.29
CA GLY A 528 16.41 14.49 3.42
C GLY A 528 17.72 14.66 2.65
N PHE A 529 17.88 15.71 1.87
CA PHE A 529 19.11 15.94 1.10
C PHE A 529 20.15 16.70 1.91
N VAL A 530 21.37 16.14 2.02
CA VAL A 530 22.49 16.72 2.75
C VAL A 530 23.77 16.64 1.93
N THR A 531 24.68 17.59 2.16
CA THR A 531 26.03 17.57 1.62
C THR A 531 27.06 17.65 2.75
N TYR A 532 28.16 16.91 2.61
CA TYR A 532 29.21 16.84 3.60
C TYR A 532 30.56 16.49 2.98
N ARG A 533 31.64 16.73 3.73
CA ARG A 533 33.02 16.36 3.37
C ARG A 533 33.77 15.91 4.62
N GLY A 534 34.73 15.01 4.45
CA GLY A 534 35.59 14.53 5.55
C GLY A 534 34.93 13.46 6.43
N GLN A 535 34.00 12.70 5.85
CA GLN A 535 33.38 11.53 6.48
C GLN A 535 34.36 10.36 6.63
N LYS A 536 34.06 9.47 7.57
CA LYS A 536 34.63 8.13 7.64
C LYS A 536 33.60 7.13 7.13
N THR A 537 34.04 6.11 6.38
CA THR A 537 33.14 5.08 5.85
C THR A 537 33.38 3.78 6.60
N LEU A 538 32.32 3.22 7.17
CA LEU A 538 32.26 1.90 7.81
C LEU A 538 31.71 0.88 6.82
N ARG A 539 32.04 -0.41 7.00
CA ARG A 539 31.47 -1.52 6.25
C ARG A 539 30.74 -2.45 7.21
N VAL A 540 29.44 -2.63 7.05
CA VAL A 540 28.60 -3.40 7.96
C VAL A 540 27.67 -4.33 7.20
N THR A 541 27.24 -5.41 7.85
CA THR A 541 26.20 -6.31 7.33
C THR A 541 25.04 -6.29 8.32
N PRO A 542 23.91 -5.66 7.97
CA PRO A 542 22.76 -5.56 8.88
C PRO A 542 22.10 -6.92 9.06
N THR A 543 21.71 -7.26 10.30
CA THR A 543 20.95 -8.46 10.64
C THR A 543 19.59 -8.07 11.25
N GLU A 544 18.52 -8.63 10.71
CA GLU A 544 17.15 -8.26 11.11
C GLU A 544 16.87 -8.54 12.59
N ASP A 545 17.34 -9.67 13.10
CA ASP A 545 17.10 -10.08 14.50
C ASP A 545 17.78 -9.11 15.49
N LYS A 546 19.01 -8.67 15.19
CA LYS A 546 19.71 -7.67 16.00
C LYS A 546 18.96 -6.33 16.00
N ILE A 547 18.56 -5.86 14.83
CA ILE A 547 17.82 -4.59 14.71
C ILE A 547 16.48 -4.64 15.46
N LYS A 548 15.74 -5.76 15.39
CA LYS A 548 14.50 -5.93 16.15
C LYS A 548 14.72 -5.91 17.65
N SER A 549 15.81 -6.51 18.16
CA SER A 549 16.11 -6.55 19.59
C SER A 549 16.53 -5.18 20.15
N MET A 550 17.02 -4.27 19.31
CA MET A 550 17.42 -2.91 19.70
C MET A 550 16.24 -1.93 19.79
N LYS A 551 15.08 -2.23 19.24
CA LYS A 551 13.92 -1.33 19.19
C LYS A 551 13.30 -1.13 20.58
N ILE A 552 13.04 0.15 20.98
CA ILE A 552 12.45 0.54 22.25
C ILE A 552 11.22 1.43 22.11
#